data_78fe9ba5243c697d33c0ea118afeda81
#
_entry.id   78fe9ba5243c697d33c0ea118afeda81
#
_cell.length_a   1.000
_cell.length_b   1.000
_cell.length_c   1.000
_cell.angle_alpha   90.00
_cell.angle_beta   90.00
_cell.angle_gamma   90.00
#
_symmetry.space_group_name_H-M   'P 1'
#
loop_
_entity.id
_entity.type
_entity.pdbx_description
1 polymer ?
#
loop_
_entity_poly.entity_id
_entity_poly.type
_entity_poly.pdbx_seq_one_letter_code
_entity_poly.pdbx_strand_id
1 'polypeptide(L)'
;MPIYMDRHTMENATAKAVADAHTKDLKLQGKYGVKLLTYWFDEQRGSAFCLVDAPDKDRVSALHADAHGSIPNKIIEVDTHTVEAFLGRIEDPSLPEGPDRDEVDTTVEPAFRVVMFTDMKDSTAITTQLGDAEALQHFRTHNAISRNLLKEHSGREIQHTGDGFMVSFSSATHAVNCAVAMQ
;
A
#
# COMPACT_ATOMS: atom_id res chain seq x y z
N MET A 1 -8.06 13.48 5.74
CA MET A 1 -6.94 13.88 6.62
C MET A 1 -5.68 13.20 6.11
N PRO A 2 -4.47 13.62 6.51
CA PRO A 2 -3.25 12.89 6.17
C PRO A 2 -3.28 11.45 6.68
N ILE A 3 -2.70 10.54 5.91
CA ILE A 3 -2.54 9.14 6.33
C ILE A 3 -1.11 8.96 6.83
N TYR A 4 -1.00 8.37 7.99
CA TYR A 4 0.28 8.06 8.62
C TYR A 4 0.48 6.56 8.74
N MET A 5 1.71 6.14 8.54
CA MET A 5 2.17 4.82 8.95
C MET A 5 3.07 5.00 10.17
N ASP A 6 2.72 4.39 11.25
CA ASP A 6 3.58 4.29 12.42
C ASP A 6 4.24 2.92 12.51
N ARG A 7 5.37 2.89 13.20
CA ARG A 7 6.14 1.67 13.45
C ARG A 7 6.43 1.52 14.93
N HIS A 8 6.14 0.33 15.43
CA HIS A 8 6.51 -0.10 16.79
C HIS A 8 7.58 -1.20 16.73
N THR A 9 8.55 -1.13 17.63
CA THR A 9 9.44 -2.26 17.96
C THR A 9 8.89 -2.92 19.21
N MET A 10 8.51 -4.19 19.11
CA MET A 10 7.79 -4.92 20.15
C MET A 10 8.50 -6.26 20.40
N GLU A 11 9.64 -6.20 21.07
CA GLU A 11 10.44 -7.41 21.38
C GLU A 11 9.61 -8.42 22.16
N ASN A 12 9.61 -9.67 21.72
CA ASN A 12 8.89 -10.80 22.32
C ASN A 12 7.35 -10.64 22.39
N ALA A 13 6.75 -9.70 21.63
CA ALA A 13 5.31 -9.61 21.52
C ALA A 13 4.75 -10.78 20.70
N THR A 14 3.57 -11.24 21.07
CA THR A 14 2.80 -12.22 20.29
C THR A 14 1.75 -11.52 19.41
N ALA A 15 1.31 -12.18 18.33
CA ALA A 15 0.24 -11.67 17.49
C ALA A 15 -1.02 -11.34 18.32
N LYS A 16 -1.34 -12.16 19.34
CA LYS A 16 -2.46 -11.91 20.24
C LYS A 16 -2.25 -10.62 21.05
N ALA A 17 -1.07 -10.38 21.60
CA ALA A 17 -0.81 -9.16 22.40
C ALA A 17 -0.92 -7.90 21.54
N VAL A 18 -0.49 -7.94 20.28
CA VAL A 18 -0.65 -6.83 19.32
C VAL A 18 -2.11 -6.59 18.97
N ALA A 19 -2.89 -7.65 18.72
CA ALA A 19 -4.33 -7.53 18.48
C ALA A 19 -5.09 -6.95 19.69
N ASP A 20 -4.72 -7.37 20.90
CA ASP A 20 -5.30 -6.84 22.14
C ASP A 20 -4.95 -5.35 22.34
N ALA A 21 -3.72 -4.92 21.99
CA ALA A 21 -3.32 -3.52 22.02
C ALA A 21 -4.11 -2.69 20.99
N HIS A 22 -4.20 -3.16 19.74
CA HIS A 22 -4.99 -2.51 18.70
C HIS A 22 -6.47 -2.36 19.07
N THR A 23 -7.06 -3.36 19.74
CA THR A 23 -8.44 -3.27 20.24
C THR A 23 -8.62 -2.16 21.26
N LYS A 24 -7.59 -1.83 22.07
CA LYS A 24 -7.63 -0.68 22.99
C LYS A 24 -7.55 0.64 22.24
N ASP A 25 -6.71 0.72 21.21
CA ASP A 25 -6.61 1.88 20.34
C ASP A 25 -7.95 2.21 19.67
N LEU A 26 -8.63 1.20 19.10
CA LEU A 26 -9.95 1.35 18.48
C LEU A 26 -10.99 1.96 19.43
N LYS A 27 -10.93 1.65 20.73
CA LYS A 27 -11.84 2.21 21.74
C LYS A 27 -11.59 3.69 22.02
N LEU A 28 -10.34 4.14 21.87
CA LEU A 28 -9.91 5.51 22.20
C LEU A 28 -9.75 6.41 20.98
N GLN A 29 -9.72 5.86 19.75
CA GLN A 29 -9.44 6.61 18.52
C GLN A 29 -10.30 7.88 18.35
N GLY A 30 -11.60 7.81 18.71
CA GLY A 30 -12.52 8.94 18.62
C GLY A 30 -12.15 10.11 19.56
N LYS A 31 -11.57 9.84 20.74
CA LYS A 31 -11.09 10.86 21.69
C LYS A 31 -9.99 11.73 21.09
N TYR A 32 -9.16 11.16 20.23
CA TYR A 32 -8.02 11.83 19.60
C TYR A 32 -8.33 12.35 18.19
N GLY A 33 -9.53 12.10 17.65
CA GLY A 33 -9.90 12.44 16.28
C GLY A 33 -9.07 11.67 15.25
N VAL A 34 -8.71 10.45 15.58
CA VAL A 34 -7.91 9.52 14.79
C VAL A 34 -8.81 8.39 14.30
N LYS A 35 -8.52 7.82 13.14
CA LYS A 35 -9.15 6.60 12.63
C LYS A 35 -8.07 5.60 12.25
N LEU A 36 -8.02 4.49 12.95
CA LEU A 36 -7.16 3.36 12.61
C LEU A 36 -7.74 2.65 11.39
N LEU A 37 -6.90 2.39 10.38
CA LEU A 37 -7.31 1.77 9.12
C LEU A 37 -6.96 0.28 9.10
N THR A 38 -5.75 -0.07 9.51
CA THR A 38 -5.29 -1.46 9.59
C THR A 38 -3.94 -1.54 10.31
N TYR A 39 -3.47 -2.77 10.59
CA TYR A 39 -2.13 -3.00 11.09
C TYR A 39 -1.52 -4.27 10.49
N TRP A 40 -0.18 -4.37 10.55
CA TRP A 40 0.60 -5.56 10.19
C TRP A 40 1.59 -5.86 11.32
N PHE A 41 1.80 -7.12 11.60
CA PHE A 41 2.75 -7.56 12.62
C PHE A 41 3.64 -8.68 12.09
N ASP A 42 4.95 -8.49 12.22
CA ASP A 42 5.98 -9.50 11.98
C ASP A 42 6.50 -9.98 13.33
N GLU A 43 6.01 -11.13 13.76
CA GLU A 43 6.37 -11.72 15.06
C GLU A 43 7.86 -12.10 15.13
N GLN A 44 8.45 -12.55 14.02
CA GLN A 44 9.86 -12.92 13.98
C GLN A 44 10.79 -11.72 14.17
N ARG A 45 10.42 -10.55 13.63
CA ARG A 45 11.18 -9.31 13.76
C ARG A 45 10.72 -8.43 14.91
N GLY A 46 9.65 -8.80 15.59
CA GLY A 46 9.05 -7.98 16.64
C GLY A 46 8.71 -6.57 16.15
N SER A 47 8.15 -6.45 14.97
CA SER A 47 7.81 -5.16 14.38
C SER A 47 6.34 -5.10 14.01
N ALA A 48 5.64 -4.07 14.52
CA ALA A 48 4.28 -3.75 14.11
C ALA A 48 4.25 -2.43 13.32
N PHE A 49 3.33 -2.36 12.37
CA PHE A 49 3.05 -1.15 11.61
C PHE A 49 1.54 -0.91 11.64
N CYS A 50 1.13 0.32 11.97
CA CYS A 50 -0.28 0.72 11.89
C CYS A 50 -0.45 1.77 10.80
N LEU A 51 -1.57 1.70 10.08
CA LEU A 51 -1.99 2.71 9.13
C LEU A 51 -3.13 3.52 9.75
N VAL A 52 -2.97 4.84 9.78
CA VAL A 52 -3.80 5.71 10.59
C VAL A 52 -4.17 6.97 9.83
N ASP A 53 -5.46 7.30 9.77
CA ASP A 53 -5.95 8.61 9.34
C ASP A 53 -6.02 9.53 10.57
N ALA A 54 -5.23 10.60 10.57
CA ALA A 54 -5.10 11.49 11.73
C ALA A 54 -4.83 12.95 11.31
N PRO A 55 -5.20 13.94 12.15
CA PRO A 55 -4.87 15.34 11.90
C PRO A 55 -3.36 15.61 11.88
N ASP A 56 -2.61 14.97 12.77
CA ASP A 56 -1.17 15.11 12.95
C ASP A 56 -0.54 13.90 13.66
N LYS A 57 0.79 13.84 13.69
CA LYS A 57 1.57 12.77 14.32
C LYS A 57 1.44 12.73 15.84
N ASP A 58 1.23 13.87 16.47
CA ASP A 58 1.17 13.98 17.93
C ASP A 58 -0.10 13.29 18.45
N ARG A 59 -1.20 13.39 17.69
CA ARG A 59 -2.46 12.70 17.99
C ARG A 59 -2.32 11.18 17.91
N VAL A 60 -1.56 10.67 16.93
CA VAL A 60 -1.24 9.24 16.81
C VAL A 60 -0.43 8.78 18.04
N SER A 61 0.63 9.50 18.38
CA SER A 61 1.46 9.17 19.55
C SER A 61 0.66 9.21 20.87
N ALA A 62 -0.19 10.24 21.03
CA ALA A 62 -1.01 10.39 22.23
C ALA A 62 -2.05 9.28 22.38
N LEU A 63 -2.66 8.84 21.28
CA LEU A 63 -3.57 7.70 21.28
C LEU A 63 -2.89 6.44 21.81
N HIS A 64 -1.76 6.03 21.24
CA HIS A 64 -1.04 4.82 21.65
C HIS A 64 -0.52 4.89 23.10
N ALA A 65 -0.04 6.08 23.51
CA ALA A 65 0.40 6.30 24.90
C ALA A 65 -0.73 6.08 25.91
N ASP A 66 -1.94 6.58 25.62
CA ASP A 66 -3.11 6.46 26.49
C ASP A 66 -3.71 5.03 26.44
N ALA A 67 -3.73 4.40 25.28
CA ALA A 67 -4.37 3.10 25.08
C ALA A 67 -3.60 1.93 25.72
N HIS A 68 -2.29 1.92 25.58
CA HIS A 68 -1.47 0.78 26.01
C HIS A 68 0.01 1.13 26.34
N GLY A 69 0.41 2.39 26.21
CA GLY A 69 1.72 2.86 26.62
C GLY A 69 2.86 2.58 25.62
N SER A 70 2.62 1.83 24.54
CA SER A 70 3.64 1.56 23.51
C SER A 70 3.63 2.66 22.46
N ILE A 71 4.50 3.66 22.65
CA ILE A 71 4.63 4.79 21.73
C ILE A 71 5.36 4.35 20.47
N PRO A 72 4.91 4.76 19.27
CA PRO A 72 5.61 4.45 18.01
C PRO A 72 7.06 4.95 17.99
N ASN A 73 7.96 4.12 17.48
CA ASN A 73 9.36 4.51 17.29
C ASN A 73 9.52 5.48 16.10
N LYS A 74 8.62 5.42 15.13
CA LYS A 74 8.62 6.26 13.94
C LYS A 74 7.21 6.45 13.41
N ILE A 75 6.88 7.67 12.98
CA ILE A 75 5.63 8.01 12.29
C ILE A 75 5.99 8.76 11.02
N ILE A 76 5.50 8.29 9.87
CA ILE A 76 5.68 8.93 8.57
C ILE A 76 4.32 9.16 7.91
N GLU A 77 4.18 10.25 7.19
CA GLU A 77 3.05 10.45 6.28
C GLU A 77 3.26 9.60 5.03
N VAL A 78 2.21 8.93 4.58
CA VAL A 78 2.26 8.00 3.46
C VAL A 78 1.12 8.24 2.48
N ASP A 79 1.37 7.87 1.24
CA ASP A 79 0.34 7.78 0.21
C ASP A 79 -0.36 6.42 0.30
N THR A 80 -1.69 6.45 0.47
CA THR A 80 -2.50 5.24 0.68
C THR A 80 -2.43 4.28 -0.51
N HIS A 81 -2.39 4.83 -1.74
CA HIS A 81 -2.33 4.03 -2.95
C HIS A 81 -1.01 3.23 -3.02
N THR A 82 0.10 3.88 -2.66
CA THR A 82 1.41 3.22 -2.56
C THR A 82 1.41 2.12 -1.50
N VAL A 83 0.86 2.41 -0.31
CA VAL A 83 0.75 1.41 0.76
C VAL A 83 -0.07 0.20 0.31
N GLU A 84 -1.24 0.42 -0.29
CA GLU A 84 -2.10 -0.64 -0.82
C GLU A 84 -1.39 -1.48 -1.89
N ALA A 85 -0.66 -0.83 -2.80
CA ALA A 85 0.06 -1.51 -3.87
C ALA A 85 1.15 -2.47 -3.33
N PHE A 86 1.83 -2.13 -2.24
CA PHE A 86 2.88 -2.94 -1.65
C PHE A 86 2.38 -3.92 -0.58
N LEU A 87 1.47 -3.49 0.28
CA LEU A 87 1.04 -4.28 1.45
C LEU A 87 -0.33 -4.93 1.24
N GLY A 88 -1.06 -4.55 0.20
CA GLY A 88 -2.36 -5.10 -0.19
C GLY A 88 -3.49 -4.53 0.64
N ARG A 89 -3.76 -5.13 1.78
CA ARG A 89 -4.90 -4.77 2.62
C ARG A 89 -4.72 -3.42 3.32
N ILE A 90 -5.76 -2.58 3.26
CA ILE A 90 -5.87 -1.32 4.02
C ILE A 90 -7.13 -1.31 4.93
N GLU A 91 -7.79 -2.46 5.10
CA GLU A 91 -8.94 -2.62 5.97
C GLU A 91 -8.52 -3.24 7.31
N ASP A 92 -9.17 -2.82 8.39
CA ASP A 92 -8.89 -3.32 9.73
C ASP A 92 -9.39 -4.76 9.90
N PRO A 93 -8.52 -5.72 10.26
CA PRO A 93 -8.90 -7.10 10.46
C PRO A 93 -9.74 -7.32 11.72
N SER A 94 -9.78 -6.35 12.64
CA SER A 94 -10.50 -6.43 13.91
C SER A 94 -11.91 -5.84 13.85
N LEU A 95 -12.29 -5.20 12.72
CA LEU A 95 -13.63 -4.69 12.53
C LEU A 95 -14.60 -5.86 12.32
N PRO A 96 -15.76 -5.89 13.02
CA PRO A 96 -16.77 -6.91 12.78
C PRO A 96 -17.27 -6.81 11.34
N GLU A 97 -17.48 -7.95 10.72
CA GLU A 97 -18.07 -8.05 9.39
C GLU A 97 -19.46 -7.39 9.40
N GLY A 98 -19.70 -6.50 8.43
CA GLY A 98 -21.00 -5.88 8.26
C GLY A 98 -22.03 -6.91 7.73
N PRO A 99 -23.35 -6.66 7.95
CA PRO A 99 -24.41 -7.62 7.58
C PRO A 99 -24.53 -7.92 6.10
N ASP A 100 -23.82 -7.24 5.23
CA ASP A 100 -23.88 -7.40 3.76
C ASP A 100 -22.66 -8.13 3.14
N ARG A 101 -21.78 -8.73 3.95
CA ARG A 101 -20.67 -9.56 3.45
C ARG A 101 -21.04 -11.04 3.51
N ASP A 102 -21.89 -11.48 2.61
CA ASP A 102 -22.26 -12.90 2.44
C ASP A 102 -21.14 -13.78 1.86
N GLU A 103 -20.01 -13.22 1.46
CA GLU A 103 -18.79 -13.95 1.09
C GLU A 103 -17.60 -13.31 1.78
N VAL A 104 -17.14 -13.95 2.85
CA VAL A 104 -15.81 -13.71 3.39
C VAL A 104 -14.84 -14.09 2.28
N ASP A 105 -14.30 -13.08 1.60
CA ASP A 105 -13.15 -13.29 0.73
C ASP A 105 -11.96 -13.70 1.61
N THR A 106 -11.89 -15.01 1.87
CA THR A 106 -10.80 -15.65 2.60
C THR A 106 -9.53 -15.75 1.76
N THR A 107 -9.44 -15.01 0.66
CA THR A 107 -8.19 -14.90 -0.09
C THR A 107 -7.17 -14.21 0.79
N VAL A 108 -6.34 -15.05 1.41
CA VAL A 108 -5.13 -14.59 2.11
C VAL A 108 -4.29 -13.86 1.08
N GLU A 109 -4.30 -12.53 1.11
CA GLU A 109 -3.40 -11.76 0.27
C GLU A 109 -1.96 -12.14 0.65
N PRO A 110 -1.17 -12.68 -0.30
CA PRO A 110 0.18 -13.09 0.00
C PRO A 110 1.00 -11.86 0.42
N ALA A 111 1.79 -11.99 1.48
CA ALA A 111 2.76 -10.97 1.88
C ALA A 111 3.86 -10.75 0.82
N PHE A 112 3.95 -11.65 -0.15
CA PHE A 112 4.89 -11.57 -1.26
C PHE A 112 4.37 -10.64 -2.35
N ARG A 113 5.24 -9.72 -2.81
CA ARG A 113 4.98 -8.85 -3.96
C ARG A 113 6.11 -8.95 -4.97
N VAL A 114 5.74 -8.98 -6.23
CA VAL A 114 6.68 -8.82 -7.35
C VAL A 114 6.60 -7.38 -7.80
N VAL A 115 7.74 -6.71 -7.89
CA VAL A 115 7.84 -5.37 -8.43
C VAL A 115 8.43 -5.45 -9.83
N MET A 116 7.71 -4.91 -10.81
CA MET A 116 8.13 -4.81 -12.20
C MET A 116 8.40 -3.35 -12.56
N PHE A 117 9.50 -3.11 -13.24
CA PHE A 117 9.80 -1.83 -13.87
C PHE A 117 9.74 -1.99 -15.37
N THR A 118 9.10 -1.03 -16.04
CA THR A 118 9.13 -0.92 -17.50
C THR A 118 9.75 0.39 -17.88
N ASP A 119 10.36 0.44 -19.04
CA ASP A 119 10.95 1.64 -19.61
C ASP A 119 10.86 1.58 -21.13
N MET A 120 10.62 2.72 -21.79
CA MET A 120 10.54 2.79 -23.24
C MET A 120 11.92 3.02 -23.83
N LYS A 121 12.35 2.07 -24.65
CA LYS A 121 13.63 2.20 -25.35
C LYS A 121 13.67 3.47 -26.21
N ASP A 122 14.77 4.19 -26.11
CA ASP A 122 15.08 5.37 -26.92
C ASP A 122 14.05 6.52 -26.81
N SER A 123 13.34 6.66 -25.68
CA SER A 123 12.31 7.68 -25.45
C SER A 123 12.79 9.10 -25.76
N THR A 124 14.00 9.44 -25.39
CA THR A 124 14.64 10.73 -25.70
C THR A 124 14.87 10.92 -27.21
N ALA A 125 15.30 9.88 -27.91
CA ALA A 125 15.50 9.94 -29.36
C ALA A 125 14.17 10.09 -30.10
N ILE A 126 13.11 9.41 -29.65
CA ILE A 126 11.76 9.54 -30.18
C ILE A 126 11.29 11.00 -30.07
N THR A 127 11.47 11.63 -28.91
CA THR A 127 11.09 13.04 -28.70
C THR A 127 11.86 13.97 -29.64
N THR A 128 13.17 13.73 -29.81
CA THR A 128 14.01 14.54 -30.70
C THR A 128 13.62 14.40 -32.17
N GLN A 129 13.21 13.20 -32.61
CA GLN A 129 12.85 12.93 -33.99
C GLN A 129 11.43 13.41 -34.36
N LEU A 130 10.47 13.19 -33.48
CA LEU A 130 9.06 13.48 -33.75
C LEU A 130 8.66 14.90 -33.38
N GLY A 131 9.41 15.55 -32.48
CA GLY A 131 9.01 16.79 -31.81
C GLY A 131 8.00 16.53 -30.69
N ASP A 132 7.81 17.55 -29.84
CA ASP A 132 7.10 17.39 -28.56
C ASP A 132 5.64 16.92 -28.73
N ALA A 133 4.91 17.43 -29.72
CA ALA A 133 3.50 17.14 -29.89
C ALA A 133 3.24 15.68 -30.32
N GLU A 134 4.00 15.18 -31.30
CA GLU A 134 3.86 13.80 -31.79
C GLU A 134 4.43 12.80 -30.77
N ALA A 135 5.56 13.12 -30.16
CA ALA A 135 6.13 12.31 -29.08
C ALA A 135 5.15 12.16 -27.90
N LEU A 136 4.49 13.25 -27.49
CA LEU A 136 3.47 13.19 -26.44
C LEU A 136 2.29 12.28 -26.82
N GLN A 137 1.84 12.33 -28.08
CA GLN A 137 0.78 11.41 -28.53
C GLN A 137 1.24 9.96 -28.53
N HIS A 138 2.49 9.70 -28.94
CA HIS A 138 3.09 8.37 -28.91
C HIS A 138 3.15 7.81 -27.47
N PHE A 139 3.64 8.61 -26.51
CA PHE A 139 3.68 8.22 -25.10
C PHE A 139 2.29 7.98 -24.50
N ARG A 140 1.31 8.79 -24.84
CA ARG A 140 -0.08 8.59 -24.39
C ARG A 140 -0.66 7.27 -24.89
N THR A 141 -0.39 6.91 -26.14
CA THR A 141 -0.84 5.64 -26.73
C THR A 141 -0.16 4.46 -26.05
N HIS A 142 1.17 4.50 -25.90
CA HIS A 142 1.92 3.49 -25.17
C HIS A 142 1.40 3.31 -23.74
N ASN A 143 1.21 4.41 -23.03
CA ASN A 143 0.73 4.37 -21.63
C ASN A 143 -0.69 3.81 -21.53
N ALA A 144 -1.56 4.09 -22.49
CA ALA A 144 -2.91 3.52 -22.52
C ALA A 144 -2.89 2.01 -22.75
N ILE A 145 -2.07 1.54 -23.68
CA ILE A 145 -1.89 0.09 -23.95
C ILE A 145 -1.32 -0.59 -22.70
N SER A 146 -0.25 -0.04 -22.14
CA SER A 146 0.40 -0.60 -20.94
C SER A 146 -0.58 -0.70 -19.77
N ARG A 147 -1.38 0.33 -19.47
CA ARG A 147 -2.38 0.30 -18.40
C ARG A 147 -3.48 -0.75 -18.62
N ASN A 148 -3.89 -0.99 -19.88
CA ASN A 148 -4.85 -2.04 -20.18
C ASN A 148 -4.25 -3.43 -19.87
N LEU A 149 -3.00 -3.67 -20.29
CA LEU A 149 -2.30 -4.93 -20.00
C LEU A 149 -2.07 -5.12 -18.50
N LEU A 150 -1.70 -4.06 -17.77
CA LEU A 150 -1.60 -4.12 -16.31
C LEU A 150 -2.92 -4.57 -15.68
N LYS A 151 -4.03 -4.03 -16.13
CA LYS A 151 -5.38 -4.37 -15.64
C LYS A 151 -5.75 -5.82 -15.94
N GLU A 152 -5.48 -6.30 -17.15
CA GLU A 152 -5.73 -7.68 -17.58
C GLU A 152 -4.94 -8.71 -16.78
N HIS A 153 -3.71 -8.34 -16.35
CA HIS A 153 -2.82 -9.21 -15.58
C HIS A 153 -2.80 -8.92 -14.08
N SER A 154 -3.78 -8.17 -13.56
CA SER A 154 -3.87 -7.84 -12.11
C SER A 154 -2.65 -7.10 -11.56
N GLY A 155 -1.99 -6.29 -12.38
CA GLY A 155 -0.91 -5.39 -11.99
C GLY A 155 -1.46 -4.10 -11.40
N ARG A 156 -0.86 -3.62 -10.32
CA ARG A 156 -1.18 -2.32 -9.69
C ARG A 156 -0.08 -1.32 -10.01
N GLU A 157 -0.42 -0.25 -10.73
CA GLU A 157 0.49 0.86 -10.99
C GLU A 157 0.83 1.58 -9.68
N ILE A 158 2.11 1.67 -9.34
CA ILE A 158 2.60 2.39 -8.17
C ILE A 158 3.05 3.79 -8.57
N GLN A 159 3.81 3.88 -9.66
CA GLN A 159 4.37 5.12 -10.15
C GLN A 159 4.50 5.07 -11.67
N HIS A 160 4.34 6.24 -12.30
CA HIS A 160 4.57 6.49 -13.72
C HIS A 160 5.65 7.56 -13.89
N THR A 161 6.67 7.26 -14.67
CA THR A 161 7.83 8.15 -14.88
C THR A 161 7.73 8.98 -16.16
N GLY A 162 6.65 8.83 -16.92
CA GLY A 162 6.45 9.46 -18.23
C GLY A 162 6.60 8.45 -19.37
N ASP A 163 7.66 7.70 -19.40
CA ASP A 163 8.02 6.67 -20.40
C ASP A 163 8.05 5.25 -19.81
N GLY A 164 7.88 5.10 -18.49
CA GLY A 164 7.88 3.81 -17.82
C GLY A 164 6.95 3.74 -16.63
N PHE A 165 6.80 2.53 -16.08
CA PHE A 165 5.96 2.22 -14.95
C PHE A 165 6.72 1.45 -13.88
N MET A 166 6.40 1.74 -12.63
CA MET A 166 6.67 0.89 -11.49
C MET A 166 5.35 0.22 -11.10
N VAL A 167 5.31 -1.10 -11.11
CA VAL A 167 4.09 -1.90 -10.92
C VAL A 167 4.31 -2.99 -9.90
N SER A 168 3.32 -3.26 -9.05
CA SER A 168 3.32 -4.41 -8.16
C SER A 168 2.32 -5.48 -8.60
N PHE A 169 2.67 -6.75 -8.33
CA PHE A 169 1.83 -7.91 -8.56
C PHE A 169 1.85 -8.82 -7.32
N SER A 170 0.74 -9.48 -7.06
CA SER A 170 0.65 -10.53 -6.05
C SER A 170 1.14 -11.90 -6.56
N SER A 171 1.40 -12.03 -7.88
CA SER A 171 1.82 -13.26 -8.53
C SER A 171 2.97 -13.02 -9.51
N ALA A 172 4.04 -13.81 -9.38
CA ALA A 172 5.15 -13.77 -10.33
C ALA A 172 4.72 -14.19 -11.75
N THR A 173 3.81 -15.14 -11.87
CA THR A 173 3.27 -15.58 -13.17
C THR A 173 2.52 -14.45 -13.87
N HIS A 174 1.69 -13.69 -13.14
CA HIS A 174 0.99 -12.54 -13.71
C HIS A 174 1.96 -11.45 -14.16
N ALA A 175 3.00 -11.17 -13.36
CA ALA A 175 4.04 -10.20 -13.73
C ALA A 175 4.77 -10.59 -15.02
N VAL A 176 5.19 -11.86 -15.13
CA VAL A 176 5.87 -12.38 -16.33
C VAL A 176 4.95 -12.35 -17.56
N ASN A 177 3.70 -12.80 -17.42
CA ASN A 177 2.75 -12.78 -18.54
C ASN A 177 2.45 -11.35 -18.99
N CYS A 178 2.34 -10.40 -18.06
CA CYS A 178 2.19 -8.99 -18.38
C CYS A 178 3.40 -8.45 -19.12
N ALA A 179 4.61 -8.75 -18.65
CA ALA A 179 5.85 -8.33 -19.31
C ALA A 179 5.97 -8.87 -20.75
N VAL A 180 5.58 -10.12 -20.97
CA VAL A 180 5.55 -10.73 -22.31
C VAL A 180 4.50 -10.07 -23.20
N ALA A 181 3.32 -9.75 -22.65
CA ALA A 181 2.25 -9.10 -23.43
C ALA A 181 2.59 -7.64 -23.80
N MET A 182 3.48 -6.98 -23.07
CA MET A 182 3.96 -5.61 -23.35
C MET A 182 5.01 -5.56 -24.49
N GLN A 183 5.64 -6.70 -24.85
CA GLN A 183 6.64 -6.77 -25.93
C GLN A 183 5.99 -6.91 -27.32
#